data_82a849fce2c55b7a43c45d9cc81ab337
#
_entry.id   82a849fce2c55b7a43c45d9cc81ab337
#
_cell.length_a   1.000
_cell.length_b   1.000
_cell.length_c   1.000
_cell.angle_alpha   90.00
_cell.angle_beta   90.00
_cell.angle_gamma   90.00
#
_symmetry.space_group_name_H-M   'P 1'
#
loop_
_entity.id
_entity.type
_entity.pdbx_description
1 polymer ?
#
loop_
_entity_poly.entity_id
_entity_poly.type
_entity_poly.pdbx_seq_one_letter_code
_entity_poly.pdbx_strand_id
1 'polypeptide(L)'
;MMGFRDIIGQEQIIASLKNAVFSAKAAHAYIFDGEKGMGKRTLAYAFARALLCEAPPGERMDSGACGCCHSCIMAESGSHPDIITLVPEKESSIGVDDIRSQVVNDVAIKPYCSERKIYIIPDANLMTEAAENALLKTLEEPPAYTVIILLSENKDRLLPTILSRAVCLPMRALSNEAISDYLVKKGLPEKDNAAVVSFARGNLGKAVMLSESEEFKELLGNIRRTVTGVRDMTDTDINAAAAEAAEKKEERDNILSFLLLWFRDVLFLKAGGDEDRLIFRDEVRELNKAAGNYSFEKINRIIQEIKTARSRLKSNVNAENTFEMLFMMMR
;
A
#
# COMPACT_ATOMS: atom_id res chain seq x y z
N MET A 1 -2.14 -21.01 -1.41
CA MET A 1 -2.56 -21.17 0.01
C MET A 1 -2.31 -19.87 0.75
N MET A 2 -3.35 -19.13 1.16
CA MET A 2 -3.17 -17.89 1.93
C MET A 2 -3.13 -18.19 3.43
N GLY A 3 -1.97 -18.09 4.03
CA GLY A 3 -1.75 -18.19 5.47
C GLY A 3 -0.79 -17.11 5.94
N PHE A 4 -0.51 -17.03 7.24
CA PHE A 4 0.44 -16.05 7.77
C PHE A 4 1.85 -16.17 7.18
N ARG A 5 2.23 -17.33 6.63
CA ARG A 5 3.53 -17.54 5.94
C ARG A 5 3.64 -16.82 4.60
N ASP A 6 2.51 -16.54 3.96
CA ASP A 6 2.47 -15.90 2.65
C ASP A 6 2.51 -14.37 2.75
N ILE A 7 2.45 -13.86 3.99
CA ILE A 7 2.51 -12.42 4.28
C ILE A 7 3.96 -12.02 4.50
N ILE A 8 4.41 -11.09 3.70
CA ILE A 8 5.77 -10.57 3.78
C ILE A 8 5.81 -9.44 4.82
N GLY A 9 6.77 -9.53 5.73
CA GLY A 9 6.89 -8.59 6.83
C GLY A 9 5.72 -8.69 7.81
N GLN A 10 5.45 -7.61 8.55
CA GLN A 10 4.36 -7.52 9.54
C GLN A 10 4.51 -8.49 10.71
N GLU A 11 5.73 -8.90 11.07
CA GLU A 11 6.04 -9.94 12.04
C GLU A 11 5.35 -9.69 13.39
N GLN A 12 5.32 -8.42 13.84
CA GLN A 12 4.69 -8.06 15.11
C GLN A 12 3.17 -8.23 15.09
N ILE A 13 2.53 -7.86 13.98
CA ILE A 13 1.09 -8.02 13.80
C ILE A 13 0.77 -9.51 13.72
N ILE A 14 1.52 -10.27 12.92
CA ILE A 14 1.36 -11.72 12.76
C ILE A 14 1.52 -12.42 14.11
N ALA A 15 2.54 -12.08 14.90
CA ALA A 15 2.75 -12.65 16.21
C ALA A 15 1.57 -12.35 17.17
N SER A 16 1.05 -11.12 17.15
CA SER A 16 -0.12 -10.72 17.94
C SER A 16 -1.37 -11.52 17.55
N LEU A 17 -1.63 -11.65 16.24
CA LEU A 17 -2.79 -12.40 15.72
C LEU A 17 -2.67 -13.90 16.00
N LYS A 18 -1.46 -14.48 15.85
CA LYS A 18 -1.19 -15.86 16.23
C LYS A 18 -1.47 -16.10 17.71
N ASN A 19 -0.98 -15.22 18.58
CA ASN A 19 -1.24 -15.31 20.02
C ASN A 19 -2.73 -15.26 20.33
N ALA A 20 -3.50 -14.39 19.66
CA ALA A 20 -4.95 -14.30 19.83
C ALA A 20 -5.66 -15.61 19.41
N VAL A 21 -5.20 -16.25 18.32
CA VAL A 21 -5.73 -17.54 17.85
C VAL A 21 -5.38 -18.67 18.82
N PHE A 22 -4.10 -18.82 19.18
CA PHE A 22 -3.64 -19.95 20.00
C PHE A 22 -4.11 -19.87 21.47
N SER A 23 -4.29 -18.66 22.01
CA SER A 23 -4.83 -18.46 23.37
C SER A 23 -6.35 -18.49 23.42
N ALA A 24 -7.04 -18.61 22.28
CA ALA A 24 -8.50 -18.46 22.15
C ALA A 24 -9.05 -17.11 22.67
N LYS A 25 -8.19 -16.08 22.74
CA LYS A 25 -8.51 -14.73 23.26
C LYS A 25 -8.55 -13.69 22.13
N ALA A 26 -9.08 -14.05 20.96
CA ALA A 26 -9.30 -13.08 19.91
C ALA A 26 -10.31 -12.01 20.36
N ALA A 27 -9.97 -10.74 20.12
CA ALA A 27 -10.89 -9.64 20.34
C ALA A 27 -12.08 -9.73 19.36
N HIS A 28 -13.18 -9.08 19.71
CA HIS A 28 -14.36 -9.03 18.86
C HIS A 28 -14.23 -8.07 17.66
N ALA A 29 -13.28 -7.12 17.70
CA ALA A 29 -13.05 -6.18 16.62
C ALA A 29 -11.57 -5.84 16.43
N TYR A 30 -11.17 -5.74 15.16
CA TYR A 30 -9.83 -5.35 14.72
C TYR A 30 -9.92 -4.29 13.65
N ILE A 31 -8.93 -3.37 13.64
CA ILE A 31 -8.72 -2.41 12.55
C ILE A 31 -7.34 -2.66 11.98
N PHE A 32 -7.25 -3.04 10.70
CA PHE A 32 -6.00 -3.08 9.97
C PHE A 32 -5.84 -1.76 9.22
N ASP A 33 -4.90 -0.94 9.67
CA ASP A 33 -4.68 0.42 9.19
C ASP A 33 -3.42 0.51 8.36
N GLY A 34 -3.50 1.08 7.16
CA GLY A 34 -2.37 1.25 6.26
C GLY A 34 -2.81 1.51 4.82
N GLU A 35 -1.91 2.02 3.98
CA GLU A 35 -2.19 2.37 2.59
C GLU A 35 -2.76 1.19 1.78
N LYS A 36 -3.48 1.51 0.69
CA LYS A 36 -3.91 0.51 -0.29
C LYS A 36 -2.70 -0.24 -0.85
N GLY A 37 -2.81 -1.58 -0.96
CA GLY A 37 -1.69 -2.41 -1.44
C GLY A 37 -0.76 -2.95 -0.35
N MET A 38 -0.87 -2.55 0.92
CA MET A 38 -0.02 -3.05 2.01
C MET A 38 -0.35 -4.48 2.48
N GLY A 39 -1.34 -5.15 1.86
CA GLY A 39 -1.68 -6.53 2.19
C GLY A 39 -2.73 -6.69 3.31
N LYS A 40 -3.47 -5.63 3.67
CA LYS A 40 -4.54 -5.68 4.69
C LYS A 40 -5.54 -6.81 4.45
N ARG A 41 -6.04 -6.92 3.20
CA ARG A 41 -7.02 -7.94 2.83
C ARG A 41 -6.44 -9.35 2.95
N THR A 42 -5.21 -9.57 2.50
CA THR A 42 -4.49 -10.85 2.62
C THR A 42 -4.35 -11.25 4.10
N LEU A 43 -3.96 -10.29 4.96
CA LEU A 43 -3.82 -10.51 6.40
C LEU A 43 -5.17 -10.84 7.06
N ALA A 44 -6.26 -10.15 6.67
CA ALA A 44 -7.60 -10.40 7.20
C ALA A 44 -8.10 -11.81 6.88
N TYR A 45 -7.93 -12.25 5.63
CA TYR A 45 -8.29 -13.62 5.24
C TYR A 45 -7.42 -14.69 5.91
N ALA A 46 -6.10 -14.46 6.04
CA ALA A 46 -5.22 -15.37 6.76
C ALA A 46 -5.62 -15.49 8.24
N PHE A 47 -5.99 -14.37 8.87
CA PHE A 47 -6.47 -14.36 10.26
C PHE A 47 -7.84 -15.04 10.40
N ALA A 48 -8.79 -14.74 9.51
CA ALA A 48 -10.10 -15.40 9.49
C ALA A 48 -9.97 -16.92 9.37
N ARG A 49 -9.15 -17.40 8.42
CA ARG A 49 -8.84 -18.82 8.25
C ARG A 49 -8.22 -19.45 9.49
N ALA A 50 -7.32 -18.73 10.16
CA ALA A 50 -6.70 -19.22 11.40
C ALA A 50 -7.70 -19.32 12.55
N LEU A 51 -8.64 -18.37 12.66
CA LEU A 51 -9.72 -18.38 13.67
C LEU A 51 -10.72 -19.53 13.46
N LEU A 52 -11.00 -19.90 12.20
CA LEU A 52 -11.99 -20.91 11.84
C LEU A 52 -11.40 -22.30 11.65
N CYS A 53 -10.07 -22.47 11.78
CA CYS A 53 -9.42 -23.77 11.63
C CYS A 53 -9.87 -24.74 12.71
N GLU A 54 -10.37 -25.91 12.30
CA GLU A 54 -10.88 -26.98 13.18
C GLU A 54 -9.79 -27.81 13.86
N ALA A 55 -8.56 -27.76 13.34
CA ALA A 55 -7.45 -28.51 13.93
C ALA A 55 -7.08 -27.99 15.32
N PRO A 56 -6.67 -28.87 16.26
CA PRO A 56 -6.16 -28.44 17.54
C PRO A 56 -4.89 -27.59 17.39
N PRO A 57 -4.60 -26.69 18.35
CA PRO A 57 -3.46 -25.76 18.24
C PRO A 57 -2.12 -26.42 17.92
N GLY A 58 -1.86 -27.63 18.44
CA GLY A 58 -0.61 -28.37 18.22
C GLY A 58 -0.45 -28.94 16.79
N GLU A 59 -1.52 -29.03 16.01
CA GLU A 59 -1.53 -29.52 14.63
C GLU A 59 -1.60 -28.38 13.60
N ARG A 60 -1.78 -27.16 14.07
CA ARG A 60 -1.77 -25.98 13.20
C ARG A 60 -0.33 -25.63 12.84
N MET A 61 -0.07 -25.51 11.56
CA MET A 61 1.24 -25.06 11.07
C MET A 61 1.56 -23.63 11.56
N ASP A 62 2.80 -23.18 11.40
CA ASP A 62 3.17 -21.77 11.65
C ASP A 62 2.32 -20.76 10.88
N SER A 63 1.55 -21.21 9.90
CA SER A 63 0.53 -20.41 9.20
C SER A 63 -0.69 -20.09 10.06
N GLY A 64 -0.80 -20.63 11.29
CA GLY A 64 -1.96 -20.48 12.16
C GLY A 64 -3.15 -21.36 11.83
N ALA A 65 -3.10 -22.08 10.70
CA ALA A 65 -4.14 -22.98 10.21
C ALA A 65 -3.54 -24.26 9.64
N CYS A 66 -4.26 -25.41 9.72
CA CYS A 66 -3.75 -26.70 9.22
C CYS A 66 -3.72 -26.80 7.68
N GLY A 67 -4.59 -26.05 7.00
CA GLY A 67 -4.67 -26.04 5.53
C GLY A 67 -5.44 -27.20 4.90
N CYS A 68 -5.86 -28.20 5.67
CA CYS A 68 -6.47 -29.43 5.16
C CYS A 68 -7.87 -29.75 5.74
N CYS A 69 -8.30 -29.12 6.84
CA CYS A 69 -9.66 -29.32 7.36
C CYS A 69 -10.71 -28.66 6.45
N HIS A 70 -11.96 -29.02 6.60
CA HIS A 70 -13.07 -28.56 5.76
C HIS A 70 -13.17 -27.03 5.76
N SER A 71 -13.11 -26.40 6.93
CA SER A 71 -13.12 -24.95 7.10
C SER A 71 -11.95 -24.28 6.37
N CYS A 72 -10.72 -24.83 6.47
CA CYS A 72 -9.57 -24.28 5.76
C CYS A 72 -9.71 -24.33 4.24
N ILE A 73 -10.28 -25.42 3.69
CA ILE A 73 -10.51 -25.59 2.25
C ILE A 73 -11.56 -24.59 1.75
N MET A 74 -12.68 -24.45 2.46
CA MET A 74 -13.72 -23.46 2.11
C MET A 74 -13.21 -22.02 2.21
N ALA A 75 -12.41 -21.71 3.25
CA ALA A 75 -11.83 -20.38 3.38
C ALA A 75 -10.84 -20.05 2.23
N GLU A 76 -10.10 -21.06 1.74
CA GLU A 76 -9.18 -20.90 0.62
C GLU A 76 -9.90 -20.68 -0.71
N SER A 77 -11.01 -21.38 -0.95
CA SER A 77 -11.85 -21.19 -2.15
C SER A 77 -12.73 -19.94 -2.09
N GLY A 78 -12.75 -19.20 -0.96
CA GLY A 78 -13.61 -18.02 -0.76
C GLY A 78 -15.09 -18.35 -0.59
N SER A 79 -15.45 -19.62 -0.34
CA SER A 79 -16.84 -20.10 -0.20
C SER A 79 -17.26 -20.38 1.24
N HIS A 80 -16.44 -19.99 2.24
CA HIS A 80 -16.76 -20.25 3.64
C HIS A 80 -17.95 -19.41 4.11
N PRO A 81 -19.08 -20.04 4.56
CA PRO A 81 -20.30 -19.30 4.89
C PRO A 81 -20.16 -18.38 6.13
N ASP A 82 -19.23 -18.68 7.02
CA ASP A 82 -18.97 -17.89 8.22
C ASP A 82 -17.85 -16.84 8.03
N ILE A 83 -17.40 -16.61 6.79
CA ILE A 83 -16.55 -15.46 6.41
C ILE A 83 -17.34 -14.55 5.48
N ILE A 84 -17.86 -13.47 6.01
CA ILE A 84 -18.68 -12.51 5.28
C ILE A 84 -17.83 -11.30 4.97
N THR A 85 -17.63 -11.04 3.69
CA THR A 85 -16.95 -9.81 3.22
C THR A 85 -18.02 -8.85 2.73
N LEU A 86 -18.08 -7.68 3.34
CA LEU A 86 -19.04 -6.64 2.95
C LEU A 86 -18.76 -6.18 1.52
N VAL A 87 -19.79 -6.12 0.71
CA VAL A 87 -19.77 -5.57 -0.64
C VAL A 87 -20.70 -4.36 -0.66
N PRO A 88 -20.18 -3.13 -0.75
CA PRO A 88 -21.00 -1.93 -0.76
C PRO A 88 -21.77 -1.81 -2.08
N GLU A 89 -22.96 -1.20 -2.03
CA GLU A 89 -23.74 -0.90 -3.23
C GLU A 89 -23.04 0.16 -4.12
N LYS A 90 -22.28 1.06 -3.49
CA LYS A 90 -21.51 2.12 -4.17
C LYS A 90 -20.03 1.97 -3.88
N GLU A 91 -19.21 1.95 -4.91
CA GLU A 91 -17.74 1.85 -4.74
C GLU A 91 -17.13 3.03 -3.96
N SER A 92 -17.76 4.20 -4.00
CA SER A 92 -17.23 5.43 -3.39
C SER A 92 -17.60 5.63 -1.91
N SER A 93 -18.55 4.82 -1.37
CA SER A 93 -19.00 4.97 0.03
C SER A 93 -19.71 3.72 0.53
N ILE A 94 -19.59 3.45 1.83
CA ILE A 94 -20.32 2.40 2.53
C ILE A 94 -21.49 3.06 3.27
N GLY A 95 -22.70 2.76 2.83
CA GLY A 95 -23.93 3.32 3.39
C GLY A 95 -24.40 2.59 4.66
N VAL A 96 -25.37 3.19 5.33
CA VAL A 96 -25.99 2.58 6.53
C VAL A 96 -26.71 1.28 6.19
N ASP A 97 -27.30 1.18 5.00
CA ASP A 97 -28.05 -0.01 4.56
C ASP A 97 -27.11 -1.17 4.25
N ASP A 98 -25.91 -0.92 3.74
CA ASP A 98 -24.86 -1.92 3.54
C ASP A 98 -24.49 -2.58 4.88
N ILE A 99 -24.26 -1.75 5.92
CA ILE A 99 -23.90 -2.23 7.26
C ILE A 99 -25.07 -2.96 7.91
N ARG A 100 -26.30 -2.42 7.80
CA ARG A 100 -27.48 -3.05 8.41
C ARG A 100 -27.79 -4.40 7.79
N SER A 101 -27.82 -4.50 6.46
CA SER A 101 -28.20 -5.72 5.77
C SER A 101 -27.16 -6.82 5.90
N GLN A 102 -25.88 -6.50 5.76
CA GLN A 102 -24.80 -7.49 5.67
C GLN A 102 -24.12 -7.79 7.01
N VAL A 103 -24.23 -6.90 8.01
CA VAL A 103 -23.58 -7.09 9.32
C VAL A 103 -24.61 -7.12 10.46
N VAL A 104 -25.34 -6.01 10.69
CA VAL A 104 -26.16 -5.85 11.89
C VAL A 104 -27.32 -6.87 11.98
N ASN A 105 -28.01 -7.10 10.87
CA ASN A 105 -29.12 -8.07 10.83
C ASN A 105 -28.62 -9.52 10.84
N ASP A 106 -27.46 -9.77 10.24
CA ASP A 106 -26.89 -11.11 10.10
C ASP A 106 -26.12 -11.56 11.37
N VAL A 107 -25.61 -10.62 12.16
CA VAL A 107 -24.81 -10.94 13.36
C VAL A 107 -25.59 -11.70 14.44
N ALA A 108 -26.90 -11.56 14.47
CA ALA A 108 -27.77 -12.31 15.40
C ALA A 108 -27.92 -13.80 15.02
N ILE A 109 -27.59 -14.15 13.77
CA ILE A 109 -27.65 -15.53 13.27
C ILE A 109 -26.34 -16.21 13.63
N LYS A 110 -26.44 -17.35 14.35
CA LYS A 110 -25.25 -18.15 14.72
C LYS A 110 -24.47 -18.62 13.50
N PRO A 111 -23.15 -18.88 13.64
CA PRO A 111 -22.35 -19.49 12.58
C PRO A 111 -22.97 -20.78 12.05
N TYR A 112 -22.75 -21.04 10.74
CA TYR A 112 -23.31 -22.20 10.05
C TYR A 112 -22.52 -23.49 10.34
N CYS A 113 -21.21 -23.42 10.30
CA CYS A 113 -20.35 -24.60 10.42
C CYS A 113 -19.13 -24.41 11.33
N SER A 114 -18.89 -23.21 11.83
CA SER A 114 -17.73 -22.89 12.66
C SER A 114 -18.13 -22.39 14.05
N GLU A 115 -17.18 -22.28 14.98
CA GLU A 115 -17.41 -21.69 16.29
C GLU A 115 -17.50 -20.15 16.25
N ARG A 116 -17.03 -19.53 15.17
CA ARG A 116 -16.97 -18.08 15.01
C ARG A 116 -17.52 -17.65 13.66
N LYS A 117 -17.95 -16.40 13.59
CA LYS A 117 -18.44 -15.72 12.41
C LYS A 117 -17.62 -14.45 12.19
N ILE A 118 -17.02 -14.33 11.02
CA ILE A 118 -16.05 -13.27 10.72
C ILE A 118 -16.66 -12.32 9.70
N TYR A 119 -16.67 -11.05 10.03
CA TYR A 119 -17.05 -9.97 9.11
C TYR A 119 -15.82 -9.20 8.71
N ILE A 120 -15.56 -9.11 7.42
CA ILE A 120 -14.48 -8.28 6.85
C ILE A 120 -15.14 -7.10 6.16
N ILE A 121 -14.81 -5.89 6.60
CA ILE A 121 -15.30 -4.64 6.02
C ILE A 121 -14.14 -3.96 5.30
N PRO A 122 -14.02 -4.14 3.97
CA PRO A 122 -13.00 -3.45 3.18
C PRO A 122 -13.26 -1.95 3.17
N ASP A 123 -12.21 -1.16 2.99
CA ASP A 123 -12.27 0.29 2.84
C ASP A 123 -13.17 1.00 3.87
N ALA A 124 -13.06 0.57 5.15
CA ALA A 124 -13.90 1.04 6.24
C ALA A 124 -13.85 2.57 6.45
N ASN A 125 -12.77 3.23 6.00
CA ASN A 125 -12.66 4.70 5.95
C ASN A 125 -13.62 5.38 4.96
N LEU A 126 -14.36 4.62 4.15
CA LEU A 126 -15.43 5.10 3.26
C LEU A 126 -16.82 4.95 3.88
N MET A 127 -16.93 4.43 5.11
CA MET A 127 -18.21 4.40 5.83
C MET A 127 -18.72 5.83 6.04
N THR A 128 -20.03 6.01 5.83
CA THR A 128 -20.70 7.22 6.25
C THR A 128 -20.82 7.23 7.77
N GLU A 129 -20.95 8.39 8.41
CA GLU A 129 -21.16 8.51 9.85
C GLU A 129 -22.38 7.72 10.33
N ALA A 130 -23.45 7.67 9.53
CA ALA A 130 -24.63 6.86 9.81
C ALA A 130 -24.34 5.34 9.78
N ALA A 131 -23.45 4.89 8.86
CA ALA A 131 -23.01 3.51 8.78
C ALA A 131 -22.16 3.13 9.99
N GLU A 132 -21.20 4.00 10.37
CA GLU A 132 -20.38 3.81 11.57
C GLU A 132 -21.22 3.74 12.83
N ASN A 133 -22.18 4.66 13.00
CA ASN A 133 -23.10 4.66 14.14
C ASN A 133 -23.99 3.39 14.19
N ALA A 134 -24.42 2.86 13.04
CA ALA A 134 -25.17 1.60 13.00
C ALA A 134 -24.34 0.40 13.49
N LEU A 135 -23.01 0.41 13.26
CA LEU A 135 -22.11 -0.64 13.70
C LEU A 135 -21.80 -0.60 15.20
N LEU A 136 -21.90 0.58 15.84
CA LEU A 136 -21.50 0.78 17.24
C LEU A 136 -22.20 -0.19 18.21
N LYS A 137 -23.50 -0.41 18.04
CA LYS A 137 -24.25 -1.34 18.92
C LYS A 137 -23.67 -2.76 18.87
N THR A 138 -23.29 -3.22 17.68
CA THR A 138 -22.66 -4.53 17.50
C THR A 138 -21.26 -4.59 18.10
N LEU A 139 -20.53 -3.47 18.08
CA LEU A 139 -19.20 -3.38 18.69
C LEU A 139 -19.25 -3.28 20.22
N GLU A 140 -20.32 -2.73 20.78
CA GLU A 140 -20.52 -2.61 22.23
C GLU A 140 -20.97 -3.93 22.86
N GLU A 141 -21.91 -4.62 22.22
CA GLU A 141 -22.50 -5.87 22.69
C GLU A 141 -22.38 -6.98 21.63
N PRO A 142 -21.13 -7.39 21.28
CA PRO A 142 -20.93 -8.38 20.25
C PRO A 142 -21.35 -9.77 20.73
N PRO A 143 -22.05 -10.58 19.91
CA PRO A 143 -22.20 -12.00 20.21
C PRO A 143 -20.81 -12.65 20.36
N ALA A 144 -20.70 -13.59 21.31
CA ALA A 144 -19.41 -14.20 21.68
C ALA A 144 -18.66 -14.89 20.51
N TYR A 145 -19.38 -15.27 19.47
CA TYR A 145 -18.84 -15.90 18.26
C TYR A 145 -18.42 -14.90 17.18
N THR A 146 -18.66 -13.61 17.34
CA THR A 146 -18.44 -12.62 16.28
C THR A 146 -17.06 -12.02 16.34
N VAL A 147 -16.42 -11.87 15.16
CA VAL A 147 -15.21 -11.08 14.99
C VAL A 147 -15.38 -10.15 13.77
N ILE A 148 -15.18 -8.86 13.98
CA ILE A 148 -15.29 -7.83 12.95
C ILE A 148 -13.89 -7.32 12.61
N ILE A 149 -13.53 -7.30 11.32
CA ILE A 149 -12.23 -6.84 10.83
C ILE A 149 -12.47 -5.66 9.88
N LEU A 150 -12.09 -4.48 10.31
CA LEU A 150 -12.17 -3.24 9.54
C LEU A 150 -10.83 -3.03 8.82
N LEU A 151 -10.86 -2.87 7.49
CA LEU A 151 -9.66 -2.54 6.71
C LEU A 151 -9.73 -1.05 6.37
N SER A 152 -8.79 -0.27 6.89
CA SER A 152 -8.77 1.19 6.69
C SER A 152 -7.47 1.64 6.02
N GLU A 153 -7.55 2.64 5.14
CA GLU A 153 -6.37 3.33 4.62
C GLU A 153 -5.89 4.44 5.56
N ASN A 154 -6.80 4.94 6.40
CA ASN A 154 -6.53 5.95 7.40
C ASN A 154 -7.55 5.82 8.54
N LYS A 155 -7.10 5.28 9.68
CA LYS A 155 -7.91 5.10 10.88
C LYS A 155 -8.50 6.41 11.43
N ASP A 156 -7.81 7.55 11.20
CA ASP A 156 -8.25 8.85 11.72
C ASP A 156 -9.53 9.37 11.03
N ARG A 157 -9.98 8.69 9.98
CA ARG A 157 -11.29 8.92 9.35
C ARG A 157 -12.42 8.17 10.04
N LEU A 158 -12.11 7.21 10.89
CA LEU A 158 -13.12 6.47 11.66
C LEU A 158 -13.47 7.23 12.94
N LEU A 159 -14.72 7.11 13.38
CA LEU A 159 -15.17 7.71 14.62
C LEU A 159 -14.31 7.24 15.82
N PRO A 160 -13.98 8.14 16.77
CA PRO A 160 -13.25 7.78 17.99
C PRO A 160 -13.94 6.67 18.80
N THR A 161 -15.25 6.57 18.70
CA THR A 161 -16.07 5.53 19.34
C THR A 161 -15.79 4.14 18.78
N ILE A 162 -15.51 3.99 17.47
CA ILE A 162 -15.06 2.72 16.86
C ILE A 162 -13.64 2.41 17.28
N LEU A 163 -12.73 3.42 17.20
CA LEU A 163 -11.31 3.25 17.56
C LEU A 163 -11.14 2.76 19.02
N SER A 164 -12.00 3.20 19.93
CA SER A 164 -11.93 2.81 21.34
C SER A 164 -12.40 1.38 21.62
N ARG A 165 -13.10 0.72 20.66
CA ARG A 165 -13.69 -0.62 20.81
C ARG A 165 -13.01 -1.69 19.95
N ALA A 166 -12.03 -1.33 19.16
CA ALA A 166 -11.32 -2.24 18.27
C ALA A 166 -9.80 -2.23 18.51
N VAL A 167 -9.17 -3.37 18.33
CA VAL A 167 -7.70 -3.48 18.37
C VAL A 167 -7.14 -2.93 17.07
N CYS A 168 -6.46 -1.78 17.14
CA CYS A 168 -5.83 -1.17 15.98
C CYS A 168 -4.45 -1.76 15.72
N LEU A 169 -4.25 -2.26 14.49
CA LEU A 169 -3.02 -2.88 14.01
C LEU A 169 -2.48 -2.09 12.81
N PRO A 170 -1.57 -1.12 13.03
CA PRO A 170 -1.00 -0.32 11.96
C PRO A 170 -0.02 -1.16 11.13
N MET A 171 -0.29 -1.28 9.82
CA MET A 171 0.60 -1.93 8.87
C MET A 171 1.87 -1.11 8.69
N ARG A 172 3.01 -1.78 8.62
CA ARG A 172 4.31 -1.12 8.42
C ARG A 172 4.77 -1.24 6.98
N ALA A 173 5.46 -0.19 6.53
CA ALA A 173 6.19 -0.25 5.27
C ALA A 173 7.24 -1.37 5.31
N LEU A 174 7.33 -2.14 4.23
CA LEU A 174 8.36 -3.18 4.08
C LEU A 174 9.72 -2.57 3.78
N SER A 175 10.78 -3.30 4.08
CA SER A 175 12.11 -2.90 3.63
C SER A 175 12.25 -3.04 2.11
N ASN A 176 13.16 -2.28 1.51
CA ASN A 176 13.43 -2.36 0.07
C ASN A 176 13.91 -3.75 -0.31
N GLU A 177 14.72 -4.38 0.53
CA GLU A 177 15.23 -5.73 0.33
C GLU A 177 14.08 -6.75 0.26
N ALA A 178 13.13 -6.68 1.20
CA ALA A 178 11.98 -7.59 1.22
C ALA A 178 11.10 -7.47 -0.03
N ILE A 179 10.92 -6.26 -0.55
CA ILE A 179 10.18 -6.03 -1.81
C ILE A 179 10.99 -6.54 -3.00
N SER A 180 12.30 -6.23 -3.05
CA SER A 180 13.20 -6.70 -4.12
C SER A 180 13.20 -8.23 -4.21
N ASP A 181 13.40 -8.91 -3.09
CA ASP A 181 13.37 -10.38 -3.01
C ASP A 181 12.06 -10.97 -3.51
N TYR A 182 10.94 -10.32 -3.19
CA TYR A 182 9.63 -10.76 -3.69
C TYR A 182 9.51 -10.58 -5.20
N LEU A 183 9.91 -9.44 -5.74
CA LEU A 183 9.85 -9.16 -7.17
C LEU A 183 10.77 -10.12 -7.96
N VAL A 184 11.96 -10.40 -7.44
CA VAL A 184 12.88 -11.40 -8.04
C VAL A 184 12.24 -12.78 -8.08
N LYS A 185 11.60 -13.23 -6.98
CA LYS A 185 10.84 -14.49 -6.94
C LYS A 185 9.68 -14.53 -7.93
N LYS A 186 9.14 -13.36 -8.28
CA LYS A 186 8.09 -13.20 -9.31
C LYS A 186 8.64 -13.13 -10.74
N GLY A 187 9.95 -13.12 -10.92
CA GLY A 187 10.62 -13.12 -12.22
C GLY A 187 11.10 -11.77 -12.70
N LEU A 188 10.99 -10.71 -11.89
CA LEU A 188 11.59 -9.41 -12.21
C LEU A 188 13.04 -9.37 -11.71
N PRO A 189 14.06 -9.28 -12.60
CA PRO A 189 15.47 -9.23 -12.20
C PRO A 189 15.78 -8.09 -11.24
N GLU A 190 16.74 -8.30 -10.34
CA GLU A 190 17.10 -7.28 -9.33
C GLU A 190 17.52 -5.94 -9.95
N LYS A 191 18.26 -6.00 -11.06
CA LYS A 191 18.69 -4.80 -11.80
C LYS A 191 17.52 -3.94 -12.31
N ASP A 192 16.38 -4.55 -12.64
CA ASP A 192 15.21 -3.86 -13.21
C ASP A 192 14.20 -3.43 -12.14
N ASN A 193 14.36 -3.88 -10.89
CA ASN A 193 13.39 -3.63 -9.82
C ASN A 193 13.73 -2.44 -8.92
N ALA A 194 14.97 -1.92 -8.95
CA ALA A 194 15.44 -0.89 -8.01
C ALA A 194 14.58 0.40 -8.05
N ALA A 195 14.21 0.86 -9.25
CA ALA A 195 13.31 1.99 -9.41
C ALA A 195 11.92 1.66 -8.84
N VAL A 196 11.32 0.52 -9.24
CA VAL A 196 10.00 0.05 -8.77
C VAL A 196 9.97 -0.02 -7.24
N VAL A 197 10.97 -0.64 -6.62
CA VAL A 197 11.10 -0.76 -5.15
C VAL A 197 11.14 0.62 -4.49
N SER A 198 11.92 1.54 -5.05
CA SER A 198 12.04 2.90 -4.51
C SER A 198 10.73 3.69 -4.63
N PHE A 199 9.99 3.52 -5.74
CA PHE A 199 8.68 4.14 -5.95
C PHE A 199 7.58 3.53 -5.07
N ALA A 200 7.70 2.26 -4.75
CA ALA A 200 6.75 1.55 -3.89
C ALA A 200 6.78 2.03 -2.44
N ARG A 201 7.91 2.58 -1.95
CA ARG A 201 8.07 3.12 -0.59
C ARG A 201 7.62 2.15 0.50
N GLY A 202 7.98 0.89 0.36
CA GLY A 202 7.60 -0.14 1.31
C GLY A 202 6.22 -0.77 1.10
N ASN A 203 5.51 -0.40 0.02
CA ASN A 203 4.19 -0.92 -0.31
C ASN A 203 4.30 -2.00 -1.40
N LEU A 204 4.12 -3.28 -1.01
CA LEU A 204 4.28 -4.42 -1.90
C LEU A 204 3.29 -4.43 -3.06
N GLY A 205 2.01 -4.15 -2.79
CA GLY A 205 0.98 -4.14 -3.84
C GLY A 205 1.24 -3.05 -4.87
N LYS A 206 1.72 -1.88 -4.43
CA LYS A 206 2.17 -0.82 -5.34
C LYS A 206 3.39 -1.25 -6.15
N ALA A 207 4.35 -1.97 -5.55
CA ALA A 207 5.51 -2.50 -6.26
C ALA A 207 5.10 -3.46 -7.38
N VAL A 208 4.19 -4.40 -7.08
CA VAL A 208 3.67 -5.36 -8.06
C VAL A 208 2.96 -4.63 -9.20
N MET A 209 2.04 -3.71 -8.88
CA MET A 209 1.32 -2.92 -9.88
C MET A 209 2.27 -2.14 -10.80
N LEU A 210 3.28 -1.47 -10.24
CA LEU A 210 4.26 -0.71 -11.02
C LEU A 210 5.15 -1.62 -11.89
N SER A 211 5.51 -2.80 -11.39
CA SER A 211 6.34 -3.75 -12.14
C SER A 211 5.65 -4.33 -13.38
N GLU A 212 4.32 -4.42 -13.35
CA GLU A 212 3.49 -4.96 -14.44
C GLU A 212 2.98 -3.88 -15.39
N SER A 213 3.09 -2.58 -15.04
CA SER A 213 2.56 -1.47 -15.84
C SER A 213 3.53 -1.06 -16.94
N GLU A 214 3.09 -1.22 -18.20
CA GLU A 214 3.82 -0.69 -19.37
C GLU A 214 3.77 0.85 -19.39
N GLU A 215 2.66 1.47 -18.99
CA GLU A 215 2.55 2.93 -18.90
C GLU A 215 3.60 3.49 -17.91
N PHE A 216 3.87 2.78 -16.80
CA PHE A 216 4.91 3.21 -15.87
C PHE A 216 6.31 3.11 -16.46
N LYS A 217 6.59 2.08 -17.26
CA LYS A 217 7.88 1.95 -17.97
C LYS A 217 8.08 3.06 -19.01
N GLU A 218 7.03 3.36 -19.78
CA GLU A 218 7.05 4.49 -20.73
C GLU A 218 7.27 5.82 -20.01
N LEU A 219 6.57 6.06 -18.93
CA LEU A 219 6.74 7.25 -18.09
C LEU A 219 8.17 7.40 -17.62
N LEU A 220 8.77 6.33 -17.06
CA LEU A 220 10.18 6.35 -16.66
C LEU A 220 11.11 6.67 -17.83
N GLY A 221 10.86 6.11 -19.01
CA GLY A 221 11.61 6.38 -20.24
C GLY A 221 11.53 7.84 -20.68
N ASN A 222 10.34 8.44 -20.62
CA ASN A 222 10.12 9.84 -21.00
C ASN A 222 10.83 10.79 -20.04
N ILE A 223 10.65 10.60 -18.73
CA ILE A 223 11.28 11.45 -17.71
C ILE A 223 12.80 11.33 -17.76
N ARG A 224 13.32 10.12 -18.01
CA ARG A 224 14.76 9.89 -18.18
C ARG A 224 15.30 10.70 -19.32
N ARG A 225 14.64 10.68 -20.50
CA ARG A 225 15.04 11.52 -21.65
C ARG A 225 15.02 13.01 -21.31
N THR A 226 14.00 13.47 -20.61
CA THR A 226 13.89 14.85 -20.18
C THR A 226 15.01 15.25 -19.25
N VAL A 227 15.29 14.49 -18.18
CA VAL A 227 16.29 14.87 -17.17
C VAL A 227 17.72 14.79 -17.68
N THR A 228 18.02 13.87 -18.61
CA THR A 228 19.36 13.75 -19.22
C THR A 228 19.61 14.81 -20.29
N GLY A 229 18.56 15.25 -21.00
CA GLY A 229 18.63 16.25 -22.07
C GLY A 229 18.33 17.68 -21.65
N VAL A 230 17.77 17.91 -20.44
CA VAL A 230 17.22 19.22 -20.03
C VAL A 230 18.17 20.40 -20.20
N ARG A 231 19.47 20.20 -20.08
CA ARG A 231 20.48 21.25 -20.23
C ARG A 231 20.65 21.75 -21.68
N ASP A 232 20.35 20.89 -22.63
CA ASP A 232 20.50 21.18 -24.06
C ASP A 232 19.15 21.56 -24.70
N MET A 233 18.04 21.53 -23.91
CA MET A 233 16.69 21.88 -24.35
C MET A 233 16.52 23.37 -24.57
N THR A 234 15.80 23.74 -25.65
CA THR A 234 15.30 25.10 -25.84
C THR A 234 14.10 25.40 -24.93
N ASP A 235 13.70 26.67 -24.83
CA ASP A 235 12.49 27.04 -24.04
C ASP A 235 11.24 26.34 -24.60
N THR A 236 11.15 26.15 -25.92
CA THR A 236 10.05 25.43 -26.56
C THR A 236 10.04 23.95 -26.16
N ASP A 237 11.21 23.31 -26.09
CA ASP A 237 11.31 21.90 -25.68
C ASP A 237 10.94 21.73 -24.20
N ILE A 238 11.33 22.67 -23.35
CA ILE A 238 10.98 22.67 -21.92
C ILE A 238 9.46 22.82 -21.76
N ASN A 239 8.82 23.72 -22.50
CA ASN A 239 7.38 23.91 -22.45
C ASN A 239 6.63 22.65 -22.92
N ALA A 240 7.10 22.01 -23.98
CA ALA A 240 6.53 20.75 -24.47
C ALA A 240 6.66 19.63 -23.42
N ALA A 241 7.83 19.47 -22.80
CA ALA A 241 8.07 18.49 -21.75
C ALA A 241 7.22 18.78 -20.49
N ALA A 242 7.02 20.05 -20.14
CA ALA A 242 6.18 20.45 -19.02
C ALA A 242 4.70 20.16 -19.27
N ALA A 243 4.20 20.42 -20.49
CA ALA A 243 2.84 20.09 -20.89
C ALA A 243 2.59 18.57 -20.83
N GLU A 244 3.52 17.76 -21.38
CA GLU A 244 3.47 16.29 -21.30
C GLU A 244 3.44 15.82 -19.83
N ALA A 245 4.32 16.33 -18.99
CA ALA A 245 4.40 15.99 -17.56
C ALA A 245 3.12 16.41 -16.79
N ALA A 246 2.43 17.43 -17.26
CA ALA A 246 1.20 17.93 -16.65
C ALA A 246 -0.07 17.21 -17.10
N GLU A 247 -0.05 16.46 -18.22
CA GLU A 247 -1.24 15.90 -18.87
C GLU A 247 -2.02 14.96 -17.95
N LYS A 248 -1.36 13.94 -17.41
CA LYS A 248 -1.97 12.90 -16.57
C LYS A 248 -1.78 13.20 -15.08
N LYS A 249 -2.85 13.56 -14.40
CA LYS A 249 -2.82 13.91 -12.98
C LYS A 249 -2.23 12.82 -12.10
N GLU A 250 -2.51 11.56 -12.42
CA GLU A 250 -2.09 10.37 -11.66
C GLU A 250 -0.58 10.13 -11.75
N GLU A 251 0.05 10.57 -12.82
CA GLU A 251 1.47 10.37 -13.09
C GLU A 251 2.36 11.45 -12.44
N ARG A 252 1.82 12.63 -12.14
CA ARG A 252 2.58 13.80 -11.66
C ARG A 252 3.41 13.52 -10.40
N ASP A 253 2.88 12.78 -9.43
CA ASP A 253 3.64 12.42 -8.22
C ASP A 253 4.74 11.41 -8.52
N ASN A 254 4.54 10.51 -9.50
CA ASN A 254 5.56 9.58 -9.97
C ASN A 254 6.71 10.34 -10.67
N ILE A 255 6.40 11.33 -11.52
CA ILE A 255 7.39 12.20 -12.15
C ILE A 255 8.27 12.89 -11.10
N LEU A 256 7.65 13.57 -10.13
CA LEU A 256 8.38 14.24 -9.05
C LEU A 256 9.19 13.25 -8.18
N SER A 257 8.68 12.04 -7.99
CA SER A 257 9.40 10.99 -7.27
C SER A 257 10.63 10.52 -8.04
N PHE A 258 10.51 10.32 -9.37
CA PHE A 258 11.66 10.00 -10.22
C PHE A 258 12.75 11.07 -10.12
N LEU A 259 12.38 12.33 -10.33
CA LEU A 259 13.33 13.44 -10.28
C LEU A 259 14.03 13.52 -8.91
N LEU A 260 13.30 13.30 -7.81
CA LEU A 260 13.89 13.28 -6.47
C LEU A 260 14.91 12.16 -6.31
N LEU A 261 14.59 10.94 -6.78
CA LEU A 261 15.49 9.79 -6.72
C LEU A 261 16.72 9.98 -7.65
N TRP A 262 16.50 10.55 -8.83
CA TRP A 262 17.58 10.89 -9.77
C TRP A 262 18.59 11.87 -9.16
N PHE A 263 18.12 12.99 -8.64
CA PHE A 263 18.99 13.98 -8.01
C PHE A 263 19.58 13.52 -6.68
N ARG A 264 18.96 12.57 -5.99
CA ARG A 264 19.57 11.86 -4.84
C ARG A 264 20.80 11.09 -5.32
N ASP A 265 20.70 10.32 -6.40
CA ASP A 265 21.82 9.54 -6.93
C ASP A 265 22.92 10.45 -7.49
N VAL A 266 22.58 11.55 -8.18
CA VAL A 266 23.52 12.58 -8.61
C VAL A 266 24.27 13.18 -7.41
N LEU A 267 23.57 13.53 -6.33
CA LEU A 267 24.17 14.05 -5.11
C LEU A 267 25.10 13.03 -4.44
N PHE A 268 24.66 11.76 -4.40
CA PHE A 268 25.41 10.67 -3.79
C PHE A 268 26.74 10.43 -4.52
N LEU A 269 26.73 10.36 -5.85
CA LEU A 269 27.96 10.26 -6.66
C LEU A 269 28.87 11.48 -6.50
N LYS A 270 28.28 12.68 -6.51
CA LYS A 270 29.07 13.93 -6.31
C LYS A 270 29.75 13.96 -4.95
N ALA A 271 29.18 13.32 -3.94
CA ALA A 271 29.77 13.17 -2.60
C ALA A 271 30.80 12.02 -2.50
N GLY A 272 31.12 11.34 -3.62
CA GLY A 272 32.05 10.20 -3.62
C GLY A 272 31.42 8.88 -3.18
N GLY A 273 30.10 8.73 -3.29
CA GLY A 273 29.40 7.51 -2.98
C GLY A 273 29.66 6.37 -3.96
N ASP A 274 29.46 5.15 -3.50
CA ASP A 274 29.68 3.92 -4.25
C ASP A 274 28.57 3.69 -5.29
N GLU A 275 28.95 3.36 -6.52
CA GLU A 275 28.01 3.09 -7.63
C GLU A 275 27.06 1.92 -7.35
N ASP A 276 27.47 0.93 -6.55
CA ASP A 276 26.64 -0.21 -6.17
C ASP A 276 25.43 0.15 -5.29
N ARG A 277 25.42 1.37 -4.73
CA ARG A 277 24.35 1.88 -3.88
C ARG A 277 23.37 2.81 -4.60
N LEU A 278 23.53 2.97 -5.91
CA LEU A 278 22.64 3.77 -6.74
C LEU A 278 21.29 3.04 -6.94
N ILE A 279 20.24 3.83 -7.11
CA ILE A 279 18.93 3.34 -7.55
C ILE A 279 18.94 3.10 -9.05
N PHE A 280 19.52 4.03 -9.83
CA PHE A 280 19.59 3.95 -11.29
C PHE A 280 20.97 3.47 -11.73
N ARG A 281 21.32 2.21 -11.39
CA ARG A 281 22.64 1.62 -11.68
C ARG A 281 22.96 1.56 -13.17
N ASP A 282 21.96 1.35 -14.03
CA ASP A 282 22.15 1.30 -15.48
C ASP A 282 22.48 2.67 -16.10
N GLU A 283 22.27 3.74 -15.34
CA GLU A 283 22.46 5.14 -15.77
C GLU A 283 23.70 5.80 -15.15
N VAL A 284 24.64 5.02 -14.64
CA VAL A 284 25.85 5.52 -13.96
C VAL A 284 26.58 6.57 -14.77
N ARG A 285 26.67 6.38 -16.11
CA ARG A 285 27.32 7.33 -17.01
C ARG A 285 26.64 8.70 -17.03
N GLU A 286 25.31 8.70 -17.14
CA GLU A 286 24.53 9.95 -17.18
C GLU A 286 24.48 10.63 -15.80
N LEU A 287 24.42 9.84 -14.74
CA LEU A 287 24.48 10.34 -13.36
C LEU A 287 25.85 10.98 -13.06
N ASN A 288 26.96 10.36 -13.48
CA ASN A 288 28.30 10.93 -13.34
C ASN A 288 28.47 12.24 -14.17
N LYS A 289 27.91 12.28 -15.39
CA LYS A 289 27.86 13.51 -16.19
C LYS A 289 27.11 14.62 -15.48
N ALA A 290 25.94 14.30 -14.93
CA ALA A 290 25.14 15.23 -14.13
C ALA A 290 25.88 15.68 -12.86
N ALA A 291 26.53 14.77 -12.12
CA ALA A 291 27.31 15.07 -10.93
C ALA A 291 28.50 16.02 -11.22
N GLY A 292 29.10 15.88 -12.39
CA GLY A 292 30.13 16.82 -12.87
C GLY A 292 29.58 18.21 -13.20
N ASN A 293 28.39 18.26 -13.77
CA ASN A 293 27.77 19.48 -14.29
C ASN A 293 27.08 20.36 -13.24
N TYR A 294 26.53 19.79 -12.17
CA TYR A 294 25.81 20.53 -11.14
C TYR A 294 26.69 20.76 -9.89
N SER A 295 26.64 21.97 -9.32
CA SER A 295 27.21 22.22 -7.98
C SER A 295 26.33 21.59 -6.88
N PHE A 296 26.88 21.36 -5.69
CA PHE A 296 26.11 20.91 -4.53
C PHE A 296 24.93 21.84 -4.22
N GLU A 297 25.17 23.16 -4.33
CA GLU A 297 24.15 24.17 -4.10
C GLU A 297 23.02 24.07 -5.14
N LYS A 298 23.34 23.90 -6.44
CA LYS A 298 22.36 23.75 -7.51
C LYS A 298 21.52 22.48 -7.30
N ILE A 299 22.13 21.33 -6.97
CA ILE A 299 21.43 20.09 -6.69
C ILE A 299 20.48 20.27 -5.52
N ASN A 300 20.93 20.92 -4.44
CA ASN A 300 20.06 21.18 -3.29
C ASN A 300 18.86 22.07 -3.65
N ARG A 301 19.06 23.11 -4.45
CA ARG A 301 17.97 23.97 -4.94
C ARG A 301 16.96 23.18 -5.77
N ILE A 302 17.42 22.31 -6.68
CA ILE A 302 16.54 21.45 -7.47
C ILE A 302 15.73 20.51 -6.57
N ILE A 303 16.34 19.86 -5.58
CA ILE A 303 15.65 18.99 -4.62
C ILE A 303 14.58 19.75 -3.82
N GLN A 304 14.87 20.99 -3.40
CA GLN A 304 13.89 21.82 -2.70
C GLN A 304 12.74 22.23 -3.63
N GLU A 305 13.04 22.58 -4.89
CA GLU A 305 12.01 22.95 -5.86
C GLU A 305 11.11 21.75 -6.21
N ILE A 306 11.63 20.52 -6.29
CA ILE A 306 10.82 19.31 -6.46
C ILE A 306 9.81 19.17 -5.31
N LYS A 307 10.23 19.44 -4.06
CA LYS A 307 9.34 19.40 -2.90
C LYS A 307 8.28 20.50 -2.96
N THR A 308 8.69 21.70 -3.38
CA THR A 308 7.78 22.84 -3.58
C THR A 308 6.77 22.57 -4.69
N ALA A 309 7.22 22.01 -5.82
CA ALA A 309 6.35 21.59 -6.91
C ALA A 309 5.29 20.57 -6.44
N ARG A 310 5.68 19.59 -5.62
CA ARG A 310 4.74 18.63 -5.02
C ARG A 310 3.69 19.32 -4.16
N SER A 311 4.06 20.33 -3.37
CA SER A 311 3.12 21.12 -2.57
C SER A 311 2.17 21.94 -3.44
N ARG A 312 2.69 22.59 -4.48
CA ARG A 312 1.88 23.37 -5.44
C ARG A 312 0.83 22.51 -6.13
N LEU A 313 1.21 21.31 -6.61
CA LEU A 313 0.29 20.39 -7.27
C LEU A 313 -0.80 19.88 -6.33
N LYS A 314 -0.49 19.65 -5.04
CA LYS A 314 -1.49 19.30 -4.01
C LYS A 314 -2.47 20.45 -3.75
N SER A 315 -2.02 21.70 -3.90
CA SER A 315 -2.84 22.91 -3.75
C SER A 315 -3.56 23.32 -5.06
N ASN A 316 -3.62 22.45 -6.06
CA ASN A 316 -4.24 22.68 -7.38
C ASN A 316 -3.68 23.89 -8.15
N VAL A 317 -2.42 24.25 -7.94
CA VAL A 317 -1.72 25.21 -8.78
C VAL A 317 -1.55 24.64 -10.18
N ASN A 318 -1.49 25.50 -11.21
CA ASN A 318 -1.31 25.06 -12.60
C ASN A 318 -0.10 24.13 -12.72
N ALA A 319 -0.35 22.92 -13.25
CA ALA A 319 0.65 21.86 -13.28
C ALA A 319 1.73 22.12 -14.33
N GLU A 320 1.34 22.62 -15.50
CA GLU A 320 2.26 22.93 -16.61
C GLU A 320 3.27 23.99 -16.17
N ASN A 321 2.83 25.12 -15.63
CA ASN A 321 3.71 26.15 -15.11
C ASN A 321 4.61 25.62 -13.97
N THR A 322 4.11 24.69 -13.15
CA THR A 322 4.88 24.10 -12.07
C THR A 322 6.04 23.25 -12.60
N PHE A 323 5.78 22.42 -13.62
CA PHE A 323 6.83 21.61 -14.27
C PHE A 323 7.78 22.46 -15.12
N GLU A 324 7.28 23.48 -15.82
CA GLU A 324 8.11 24.43 -16.57
C GLU A 324 9.15 25.08 -15.66
N MET A 325 8.73 25.66 -14.53
CA MET A 325 9.65 26.25 -13.55
C MET A 325 10.67 25.25 -13.03
N LEU A 326 10.26 24.00 -12.79
CA LEU A 326 11.13 22.94 -12.31
C LEU A 326 12.19 22.56 -13.38
N PHE A 327 11.78 22.37 -14.62
CA PHE A 327 12.69 22.01 -15.72
C PHE A 327 13.63 23.16 -16.08
N MET A 328 13.16 24.40 -16.07
CA MET A 328 14.04 25.57 -16.22
C MET A 328 15.10 25.65 -15.12
N MET A 329 14.75 25.29 -13.87
CA MET A 329 15.71 25.25 -12.78
C MET A 329 16.75 24.12 -12.97
N MET A 330 16.41 23.03 -13.62
CA MET A 330 17.33 21.93 -13.92
C MET A 330 18.30 22.27 -15.06
N ARG A 331 17.90 23.08 -16.01
CA ARG A 331 18.77 23.61 -17.07
C ARG A 331 19.82 24.57 -16.51
#